data_49b0a0b65d65d1d6a9a7e91742bd9703
#
_entry.id   49b0a0b65d65d1d6a9a7e91742bd9703
#
_cell.length_a   1.000
_cell.length_b   1.000
_cell.length_c   1.000
_cell.angle_alpha   90.00
_cell.angle_beta   90.00
_cell.angle_gamma   90.00
#
_symmetry.space_group_name_H-M   'P 1'
#
loop_
_entity.id
_entity.type
_entity.pdbx_description
1 polymer ?
#
loop_
_entity_poly.entity_id
_entity_poly.type
_entity_poly.pdbx_seq_one_letter_code
_entity_poly.pdbx_strand_id
1 'polypeptide(L)' 'MYFIIFKKKKDNDYRLFTNTVFSQEKNAEEFGRKSIKRTEEYKVVEYTQENLDDYWYTK' A
#
# COMPACT_ATOMS: atom_id res chain seq x y z
N MET A 1 -11.43 -7.58 8.53
CA MET A 1 -10.78 -7.25 7.26
C MET A 1 -9.89 -6.04 7.45
N TYR A 2 -8.64 -6.14 7.00
CA TYR A 2 -7.68 -5.08 7.20
C TYR A 2 -7.04 -4.68 5.89
N PHE A 3 -6.47 -3.48 5.84
CA PHE A 3 -5.91 -2.92 4.62
C PHE A 3 -4.52 -2.36 4.89
N ILE A 4 -3.64 -2.45 3.90
CA ILE A 4 -2.29 -1.91 3.98
C ILE A 4 -2.00 -1.14 2.70
N ILE A 5 -0.94 -0.34 2.75
CA ILE A 5 -0.61 0.55 1.66
C ILE A 5 0.74 0.17 1.07
N PHE A 6 0.75 0.00 -0.24
CA PHE A 6 1.99 -0.23 -1.00
C PHE A 6 2.25 0.98 -1.87
N LYS A 7 3.48 1.42 -1.90
CA LYS A 7 3.89 2.57 -2.68
C LYS A 7 4.78 2.12 -3.85
N LYS A 8 4.55 2.71 -5.00
CA LYS A 8 5.32 2.38 -6.19
C LYS A 8 6.69 3.03 -6.14
N LYS A 9 7.72 2.26 -6.41
CA LYS A 9 9.09 2.75 -6.45
C LYS A 9 9.50 3.12 -7.87
N LYS A 10 10.69 3.70 -7.99
CA LYS A 10 11.19 4.14 -9.28
C LYS A 10 11.32 3.01 -10.30
N ASP A 11 11.56 1.81 -9.83
CA ASP A 11 11.71 0.65 -10.71
C ASP A 11 10.38 0.00 -11.04
N ASN A 12 9.28 0.69 -10.76
CA ASN A 12 7.92 0.23 -11.02
C ASN A 12 7.47 -0.90 -10.12
N ASP A 13 8.23 -1.21 -9.10
CA ASP A 13 7.83 -2.21 -8.12
C ASP A 13 7.09 -1.55 -6.98
N TYR A 14 6.11 -2.28 -6.42
CA TYR A 14 5.41 -1.80 -5.25
C TYR A 14 6.08 -2.34 -3.99
N ARG A 15 6.22 -1.49 -3.01
CA ARG A 15 6.81 -1.86 -1.73
C ARG A 15 5.90 -1.42 -0.61
N LEU A 16 5.96 -2.14 0.49
CA LEU A 16 5.17 -1.78 1.66
C LEU A 16 5.55 -0.38 2.11
N PHE A 17 4.54 0.50 2.19
CA PHE A 17 4.79 1.88 2.55
C PHE A 17 4.89 2.06 4.06
N THR A 18 4.02 1.37 4.81
CA THR A 18 3.96 1.53 6.25
C THR A 18 3.60 0.20 6.89
N ASN A 19 4.01 0.02 8.13
CA ASN A 19 3.64 -1.18 8.89
C ASN A 19 2.26 -1.06 9.51
N THR A 20 1.62 0.08 9.34
CA THR A 20 0.30 0.30 9.90
C THR A 20 -0.75 -0.47 9.11
N VAL A 21 -1.62 -1.16 9.83
CA VAL A 21 -2.73 -1.90 9.25
C VAL A 21 -4.00 -1.15 9.59
N PHE A 22 -4.84 -0.90 8.58
CA PHE A 22 -6.06 -0.13 8.76
C PHE A 22 -7.27 -1.05 8.75
N SER A 23 -8.20 -0.80 9.63
CA SER A 23 -9.42 -1.62 9.69
C SER A 23 -10.45 -1.20 8.65
N GLN A 24 -10.26 -0.03 8.03
CA GLN A 24 -11.17 0.47 7.01
C GLN A 24 -10.38 0.97 5.82
N GLU A 25 -10.84 0.62 4.63
CA GLU A 25 -10.20 1.04 3.40
C GLU A 25 -10.15 2.56 3.30
N LYS A 26 -11.22 3.19 3.71
CA LYS A 26 -11.34 4.65 3.69
C LYS A 26 -10.20 5.31 4.45
N ASN A 27 -9.88 4.79 5.60
CA ASN A 27 -8.82 5.35 6.43
C ASN A 27 -7.45 5.15 5.79
N ALA A 28 -7.23 4.01 5.17
CA ALA A 28 -5.98 3.74 4.47
C ALA A 28 -5.82 4.68 3.29
N GLU A 29 -6.89 4.89 2.53
CA GLU A 29 -6.85 5.79 1.40
C GLU A 29 -6.50 7.22 1.84
N GLU A 30 -7.12 7.65 2.90
CA GLU A 30 -6.87 8.99 3.40
C GLU A 30 -5.44 9.15 3.87
N PHE A 31 -4.93 8.16 4.57
CA PHE A 31 -3.56 8.19 5.05
C PHE A 31 -2.58 8.25 3.87
N GLY A 32 -2.82 7.44 2.86
CA GLY A 32 -1.96 7.44 1.68
C GLY A 32 -1.97 8.77 0.96
N ARG A 33 -3.16 9.34 0.81
CA ARG A 33 -3.29 10.61 0.12
C ARG A 33 -2.56 11.73 0.84
N LYS A 34 -2.55 11.69 2.17
CA LYS A 34 -1.89 12.71 2.96
C LYS A 34 -0.38 12.52 3.06
N SER A 35 0.06 11.27 3.02
CA SER A 35 1.46 10.94 3.30
C SER A 35 2.29 10.75 2.04
N ILE A 36 1.65 10.46 0.92
CA ILE A 36 2.35 10.17 -0.32
C ILE A 36 2.14 11.33 -1.29
N LYS A 37 3.21 11.74 -1.96
CA LYS A 37 3.15 12.87 -2.87
C LYS A 37 2.24 12.56 -4.06
N ARG A 38 1.65 13.60 -4.63
CA ARG A 38 0.77 13.47 -5.78
C ARG A 38 1.43 12.80 -6.97
N THR A 39 2.73 13.05 -7.12
CA THR A 39 3.48 12.51 -8.24
C THR A 39 3.83 11.05 -8.07
N GLU A 40 3.54 10.49 -6.91
CA GLU A 40 3.84 9.10 -6.62
C GLU A 40 2.57 8.29 -6.59
N GLU A 41 2.69 7.02 -6.94
CA GLU A 41 1.55 6.11 -6.97
C GLU A 41 1.57 5.20 -5.77
N TYR A 42 0.38 4.82 -5.33
CA TYR A 42 0.25 3.88 -4.24
C TYR A 42 -1.01 3.06 -4.44
N LYS A 43 -1.09 1.95 -3.73
CA LYS A 43 -2.28 1.10 -3.75
C LYS A 43 -2.66 0.72 -2.33
N VAL A 44 -3.96 0.72 -2.09
CA VAL A 44 -4.51 0.21 -0.84
C VAL A 44 -5.04 -1.17 -1.16
N VAL A 45 -4.49 -2.18 -0.50
CA VAL A 45 -4.90 -3.57 -0.75
C VAL A 45 -5.32 -4.22 0.56
N GLU A 46 -6.15 -5.23 0.44
CA GLU A 46 -6.56 -5.99 1.59
C GLU A 46 -5.39 -6.78 2.15
N TYR A 47 -5.29 -6.82 3.46
CA TYR A 47 -4.18 -7.48 4.12
C TYR A 47 -4.40 -8.99 4.10
N THR A 48 -3.98 -9.64 3.05
CA THR A 48 -4.07 -11.08 2.89
C THR A 48 -2.71 -11.60 2.46
N GLN A 49 -2.49 -12.89 2.69
CA GLN A 49 -1.24 -13.50 2.29
C GLN A 49 -1.03 -13.40 0.79
N GLU A 50 -2.09 -13.57 0.04
CA GLU A 50 -2.02 -13.50 -1.42
C GLU A 50 -1.56 -12.13 -1.88
N ASN A 51 -2.15 -11.08 -1.32
CA ASN A 51 -1.77 -9.72 -1.70
C ASN A 51 -0.36 -9.37 -1.26
N LEU A 52 0.04 -9.86 -0.11
CA LEU A 52 1.41 -9.66 0.35
C LEU A 52 2.41 -10.30 -0.61
N ASP A 53 2.10 -11.50 -1.07
CA ASP A 53 2.97 -12.18 -2.02
C ASP A 53 3.08 -11.42 -3.33
N ASP A 54 1.95 -10.91 -3.81
CA ASP A 54 1.92 -10.20 -5.09
C ASP A 54 2.75 -8.93 -5.07
N TYR A 55 2.71 -8.19 -3.97
CA TYR A 55 3.36 -6.89 -3.92
C TYR A 55 4.66 -6.89 -3.15
N TRP A 56 4.75 -7.73 -2.14
CA TRP A 56 5.94 -7.75 -1.29
C TRP A 56 7.15 -8.29 -2.05
N TYR A 57 6.94 -9.31 -2.86
CA TYR A 57 8.03 -9.97 -3.56
C TYR A 57 8.29 -9.44 -4.95
N THR A 58 7.62 -8.39 -5.33
CA THR A 58 7.91 -7.74 -6.59
C THR A 58 9.33 -7.20 -6.53
N LYS A 59 10.11 -7.58 -7.48
CA LYS A 59 11.53 -7.21 -7.45
C LYS A 59 11.83 -6.06 -8.34
#